data_32feb4947d6d83aa4fa5559a3a4ab9f1
#
_entry.id   32feb4947d6d83aa4fa5559a3a4ab9f1
#
_cell.length_a   1.000
_cell.length_b   1.000
_cell.length_c   1.000
_cell.angle_alpha   90.00
_cell.angle_beta   90.00
_cell.angle_gamma   90.00
#
_symmetry.space_group_name_H-M   'P 1'
#
loop_
_entity.id
_entity.type
_entity.pdbx_description
1 polymer ?
#
loop_
_entity_poly.entity_id
_entity_poly.type
_entity_poly.pdbx_seq_one_letter_code
_entity_poly.pdbx_strand_id
1 'polypeptide(L)'
;MYEEILSKEDRPYSCLLVKQYGYFICVPFRTEIRHKYAYHFQASKRSRKHHSGLDFTKAVIVANQEFINEDIAIVDQDEYKEVIYNIEKIVESVIKFVDDYVEHIKGIKKLHEREFERRYHFSSLKYFERELGLGQKKESEEEDMLRDNVKKYYLEQDYNCAEAILRCIDEEYGIGLTEDDFKLVSAFGGGMGCGSSCGALCGAMAALGRLTVKTRAHATDGFKDTCADLVDEFRKKLGNTDCSELVKIYKKDDVRCLETVCLAADVFEEFYNTLIAEK
;
A
#
# COMPACT_ATOMS: atom_id res chain seq x y z
N MET A 1 6.66 -1.87 -19.15
CA MET A 1 5.44 -2.71 -19.35
C MET A 1 5.82 -4.09 -18.86
N TYR A 2 5.06 -4.68 -17.98
CA TYR A 2 5.37 -5.98 -17.37
C TYR A 2 5.08 -7.08 -18.39
N GLU A 3 6.04 -7.96 -18.65
CA GLU A 3 5.94 -8.99 -19.71
C GLU A 3 4.80 -9.99 -19.48
N GLU A 4 4.45 -10.26 -18.22
CA GLU A 4 3.39 -11.17 -17.81
C GLU A 4 1.99 -10.55 -17.80
N ILE A 5 1.89 -9.22 -17.87
CA ILE A 5 0.63 -8.47 -17.89
C ILE A 5 0.47 -7.84 -19.26
N LEU A 6 -0.43 -8.41 -20.06
CA LEU A 6 -0.73 -7.90 -21.40
C LEU A 6 -1.68 -6.71 -21.28
N SER A 7 -1.19 -5.50 -21.54
CA SER A 7 -2.04 -4.33 -21.71
C SER A 7 -2.65 -4.36 -23.12
N LYS A 8 -3.98 -4.48 -23.20
CA LYS A 8 -4.76 -4.32 -24.43
C LYS A 8 -5.84 -3.29 -24.16
N GLU A 9 -5.70 -2.13 -24.73
CA GLU A 9 -6.61 -0.98 -24.54
C GLU A 9 -8.08 -1.31 -24.87
N ASP A 10 -8.32 -2.24 -25.78
CA ASP A 10 -9.67 -2.57 -26.28
C ASP A 10 -10.32 -3.82 -25.64
N ARG A 11 -9.71 -4.43 -24.63
CA ARG A 11 -10.27 -5.63 -24.00
C ARG A 11 -10.19 -5.54 -22.48
N PRO A 12 -11.29 -5.18 -21.79
CA PRO A 12 -11.34 -5.23 -20.35
C PRO A 12 -11.07 -6.66 -19.85
N TYR A 13 -10.30 -6.77 -18.77
CA TYR A 13 -10.06 -8.04 -18.11
C TYR A 13 -11.27 -8.39 -17.25
N SER A 14 -12.03 -9.43 -17.66
CA SER A 14 -12.99 -10.05 -16.76
C SER A 14 -12.26 -10.83 -15.70
N CYS A 15 -12.46 -10.52 -14.44
CA CYS A 15 -11.81 -11.20 -13.32
C CYS A 15 -12.80 -11.49 -12.18
N LEU A 16 -12.45 -12.51 -11.39
CA LEU A 16 -13.04 -12.72 -10.09
C LEU A 16 -12.32 -11.81 -9.09
N LEU A 17 -13.07 -11.00 -8.35
CA LEU A 17 -12.55 -10.13 -7.30
C LEU A 17 -12.63 -10.84 -5.95
N VAL A 18 -11.50 -10.97 -5.27
CA VAL A 18 -11.42 -11.46 -3.90
C VAL A 18 -10.85 -10.35 -3.02
N LYS A 19 -11.64 -9.86 -2.07
CA LYS A 19 -11.19 -8.82 -1.12
C LYS A 19 -10.47 -9.48 0.05
N GLN A 20 -9.21 -9.11 0.26
CA GLN A 20 -8.39 -9.67 1.33
C GLN A 20 -7.35 -8.62 1.79
N TYR A 21 -7.09 -8.54 3.10
CA TYR A 21 -6.02 -7.70 3.70
C TYR A 21 -6.01 -6.22 3.26
N GLY A 22 -7.17 -5.65 2.94
CA GLY A 22 -7.27 -4.25 2.52
C GLY A 22 -7.10 -3.99 1.02
N TYR A 23 -6.79 -5.03 0.22
CA TYR A 23 -6.70 -4.95 -1.24
C TYR A 23 -7.64 -5.94 -1.94
N PHE A 24 -7.73 -5.83 -3.26
CA PHE A 24 -8.47 -6.76 -4.11
C PHE A 24 -7.49 -7.64 -4.89
N ILE A 25 -7.72 -8.94 -4.86
CA ILE A 25 -7.04 -9.91 -5.71
C ILE A 25 -7.93 -10.13 -6.93
N CYS A 26 -7.51 -9.62 -8.09
CA CYS A 26 -8.23 -9.75 -9.35
C CYS A 26 -7.72 -10.97 -10.11
N VAL A 27 -8.47 -12.07 -10.10
CA VAL A 27 -8.09 -13.32 -10.75
C VAL A 27 -8.73 -13.42 -12.13
N PRO A 28 -7.95 -13.38 -13.24
CA PRO A 28 -8.51 -13.30 -14.57
C PRO A 28 -9.12 -14.62 -15.06
N PHE A 29 -10.22 -14.50 -15.82
CA PHE A 29 -10.75 -15.59 -16.64
C PHE A 29 -9.85 -15.75 -17.89
N ARG A 30 -9.28 -16.93 -18.07
CA ARG A 30 -8.36 -17.23 -19.17
C ARG A 30 -8.67 -18.55 -19.85
N THR A 31 -8.17 -18.68 -21.05
CA THR A 31 -8.15 -19.94 -21.82
C THR A 31 -6.71 -20.44 -21.97
N GLU A 32 -6.55 -21.67 -22.42
CA GLU A 32 -5.26 -22.35 -22.67
C GLU A 32 -4.38 -22.45 -21.42
N ILE A 33 -5.01 -22.62 -20.25
CA ILE A 33 -4.29 -22.82 -18.99
C ILE A 33 -3.81 -24.28 -18.92
N ARG A 34 -2.49 -24.48 -18.93
CA ARG A 34 -1.87 -25.81 -18.96
C ARG A 34 -1.17 -26.21 -17.66
N HIS A 35 -1.26 -25.38 -16.62
CA HIS A 35 -0.66 -25.63 -15.32
C HIS A 35 -1.72 -25.83 -14.23
N LYS A 36 -1.34 -26.44 -13.11
CA LYS A 36 -2.25 -26.77 -12.00
C LYS A 36 -2.58 -25.60 -11.05
N TYR A 37 -1.95 -24.44 -11.22
CA TYR A 37 -2.11 -23.25 -10.35
C TYR A 37 -3.24 -22.35 -10.84
N ALA A 38 -4.39 -22.96 -11.02
CA ALA A 38 -5.60 -22.35 -11.53
C ALA A 38 -6.83 -23.17 -11.07
N TYR A 39 -7.98 -22.55 -11.10
CA TYR A 39 -9.25 -23.28 -11.07
C TYR A 39 -9.67 -23.56 -12.53
N HIS A 40 -9.67 -24.83 -12.92
CA HIS A 40 -10.03 -25.25 -14.27
C HIS A 40 -11.53 -25.53 -14.38
N PHE A 41 -12.21 -24.86 -15.30
CA PHE A 41 -13.61 -25.08 -15.54
C PHE A 41 -13.87 -26.41 -16.26
N GLN A 42 -14.95 -27.09 -15.87
CA GLN A 42 -15.34 -28.37 -16.43
C GLN A 42 -16.77 -28.39 -17.01
N ALA A 43 -17.58 -27.40 -16.67
CA ALA A 43 -19.01 -27.37 -16.98
C ALA A 43 -19.28 -27.22 -18.47
N SER A 44 -18.64 -26.29 -19.15
CA SER A 44 -18.94 -25.99 -20.56
C SER A 44 -18.14 -26.83 -21.54
N LYS A 45 -18.69 -27.02 -22.77
CA LYS A 45 -17.94 -27.61 -23.88
C LYS A 45 -16.72 -26.76 -24.27
N ARG A 46 -16.86 -25.43 -24.15
CA ARG A 46 -15.79 -24.47 -24.40
C ARG A 46 -14.65 -24.65 -23.40
N SER A 47 -14.99 -24.76 -22.11
CA SER A 47 -13.99 -24.95 -21.06
C SER A 47 -13.14 -26.19 -21.29
N ARG A 48 -13.77 -27.30 -21.61
CA ARG A 48 -13.08 -28.55 -21.90
C ARG A 48 -12.21 -28.51 -23.14
N LYS A 49 -12.65 -27.76 -24.19
CA LYS A 49 -11.91 -27.62 -25.45
C LYS A 49 -10.72 -26.68 -25.32
N HIS A 50 -10.87 -25.59 -24.57
CA HIS A 50 -9.91 -24.48 -24.50
C HIS A 50 -9.20 -24.37 -23.14
N HIS A 51 -9.35 -25.37 -22.27
CA HIS A 51 -8.72 -25.36 -20.94
C HIS A 51 -8.91 -24.02 -20.21
N SER A 52 -10.18 -23.53 -20.17
CA SER A 52 -10.49 -22.28 -19.53
C SER A 52 -10.56 -22.40 -18.01
N GLY A 53 -10.35 -21.29 -17.31
CA GLY A 53 -10.36 -21.25 -15.86
C GLY A 53 -10.01 -19.89 -15.28
N LEU A 54 -9.84 -19.86 -13.98
CA LEU A 54 -9.31 -18.73 -13.22
C LEU A 54 -7.83 -18.97 -12.98
N ASP A 55 -6.98 -18.15 -13.58
CA ASP A 55 -5.52 -18.32 -13.56
C ASP A 55 -4.89 -17.55 -12.38
N PHE A 56 -4.54 -18.26 -11.31
CA PHE A 56 -3.96 -17.66 -10.11
C PHE A 56 -2.58 -17.05 -10.37
N THR A 57 -1.84 -17.60 -11.36
CA THR A 57 -0.50 -17.07 -11.69
C THR A 57 -0.55 -15.71 -12.36
N LYS A 58 -1.71 -15.27 -12.81
CA LYS A 58 -1.94 -13.98 -13.48
C LYS A 58 -2.83 -13.05 -12.65
N ALA A 59 -2.93 -13.32 -11.35
CA ALA A 59 -3.64 -12.44 -10.42
C ALA A 59 -2.98 -11.06 -10.36
N VAL A 60 -3.82 -10.03 -10.30
CA VAL A 60 -3.42 -8.62 -10.15
C VAL A 60 -3.88 -8.15 -8.79
N ILE A 61 -3.02 -7.49 -8.06
CA ILE A 61 -3.35 -6.90 -6.76
C ILE A 61 -3.72 -5.43 -6.98
N VAL A 62 -4.89 -5.02 -6.50
CA VAL A 62 -5.41 -3.66 -6.65
C VAL A 62 -5.71 -3.10 -5.26
N ALA A 63 -4.97 -2.08 -4.85
CA ALA A 63 -5.16 -1.42 -3.55
C ALA A 63 -6.29 -0.38 -3.61
N ASN A 64 -6.42 0.35 -4.73
CA ASN A 64 -7.44 1.38 -4.91
C ASN A 64 -8.63 0.87 -5.73
N GLN A 65 -9.83 0.97 -5.16
CA GLN A 65 -11.09 0.53 -5.79
C GLN A 65 -11.42 1.31 -7.09
N GLU A 66 -10.92 2.51 -7.27
CA GLU A 66 -11.15 3.32 -8.48
C GLU A 66 -10.62 2.67 -9.76
N PHE A 67 -9.64 1.76 -9.64
CA PHE A 67 -9.13 0.98 -10.77
C PHE A 67 -10.01 -0.24 -11.13
N ILE A 68 -11.10 -0.47 -10.39
CA ILE A 68 -12.03 -1.57 -10.61
C ILE A 68 -13.29 -1.00 -11.25
N ASN A 69 -13.52 -1.32 -12.52
CA ASN A 69 -14.79 -1.01 -13.15
C ASN A 69 -15.84 -2.06 -12.73
N GLU A 70 -16.96 -1.60 -12.19
CA GLU A 70 -18.09 -2.44 -11.75
C GLU A 70 -19.03 -2.84 -12.91
N ASP A 71 -18.69 -2.53 -14.16
CA ASP A 71 -19.46 -2.97 -15.32
C ASP A 71 -19.56 -4.50 -15.38
N ILE A 72 -20.74 -5.00 -15.66
CA ILE A 72 -21.02 -6.43 -15.70
C ILE A 72 -20.25 -7.05 -16.85
N ALA A 73 -19.24 -7.85 -16.53
CA ALA A 73 -18.48 -8.61 -17.51
C ALA A 73 -19.36 -9.75 -18.10
N ILE A 74 -19.38 -9.84 -19.44
CA ILE A 74 -20.05 -10.95 -20.12
C ILE A 74 -19.10 -12.16 -20.11
N VAL A 75 -19.42 -13.15 -19.28
CA VAL A 75 -18.74 -14.45 -19.21
C VAL A 75 -19.67 -15.57 -19.68
N ASP A 76 -19.07 -16.74 -20.00
CA ASP A 76 -19.86 -17.94 -20.32
C ASP A 76 -20.76 -18.31 -19.13
N GLN A 77 -22.04 -18.54 -19.39
CA GLN A 77 -23.01 -18.76 -18.31
C GLN A 77 -22.77 -20.06 -17.51
N ASP A 78 -22.24 -21.10 -18.15
CA ASP A 78 -21.93 -22.34 -17.45
C ASP A 78 -20.67 -22.18 -16.58
N GLU A 79 -19.68 -21.45 -17.08
CA GLU A 79 -18.50 -21.06 -16.29
C GLU A 79 -18.89 -20.19 -15.10
N TYR A 80 -19.81 -19.22 -15.29
CA TYR A 80 -20.32 -18.39 -14.19
C TYR A 80 -21.02 -19.21 -13.11
N LYS A 81 -21.92 -20.13 -13.51
CA LYS A 81 -22.60 -21.02 -12.54
C LYS A 81 -21.61 -21.90 -11.78
N GLU A 82 -20.59 -22.40 -12.47
CA GLU A 82 -19.54 -23.20 -11.85
C GLU A 82 -18.73 -22.40 -10.82
N VAL A 83 -18.42 -21.13 -11.11
CA VAL A 83 -17.78 -20.21 -10.15
C VAL A 83 -18.65 -20.02 -8.92
N ILE A 84 -19.92 -19.68 -9.09
CA ILE A 84 -20.83 -19.44 -7.96
C ILE A 84 -20.99 -20.69 -7.10
N TYR A 85 -21.13 -21.85 -7.72
CA TYR A 85 -21.27 -23.12 -7.00
C TYR A 85 -20.01 -23.48 -6.18
N ASN A 86 -18.83 -23.11 -6.66
CA ASN A 86 -17.56 -23.44 -6.02
C ASN A 86 -16.85 -22.24 -5.40
N ILE A 87 -17.57 -21.12 -5.18
CA ILE A 87 -16.95 -19.83 -4.85
C ILE A 87 -16.06 -19.90 -3.60
N GLU A 88 -16.52 -20.53 -2.53
CA GLU A 88 -15.75 -20.68 -1.29
C GLU A 88 -14.42 -21.39 -1.53
N LYS A 89 -14.45 -22.53 -2.21
CA LYS A 89 -13.26 -23.31 -2.55
C LYS A 89 -12.29 -22.54 -3.46
N ILE A 90 -12.83 -21.75 -4.40
CA ILE A 90 -12.03 -20.92 -5.30
C ILE A 90 -11.34 -19.83 -4.50
N VAL A 91 -12.08 -19.10 -3.67
CA VAL A 91 -11.57 -18.03 -2.81
C VAL A 91 -10.47 -18.55 -1.87
N GLU A 92 -10.71 -19.66 -1.17
CA GLU A 92 -9.69 -20.31 -0.32
C GLU A 92 -8.42 -20.66 -1.11
N SER A 93 -8.57 -21.17 -2.34
CA SER A 93 -7.44 -21.56 -3.19
C SER A 93 -6.64 -20.34 -3.66
N VAL A 94 -7.33 -19.22 -3.98
CA VAL A 94 -6.70 -17.95 -4.37
C VAL A 94 -5.92 -17.36 -3.18
N ILE A 95 -6.58 -17.23 -2.03
CA ILE A 95 -5.96 -16.71 -0.80
C ILE A 95 -4.73 -17.56 -0.46
N LYS A 96 -4.87 -18.87 -0.44
CA LYS A 96 -3.75 -19.78 -0.17
C LYS A 96 -2.60 -19.64 -1.17
N PHE A 97 -2.90 -19.37 -2.44
CA PHE A 97 -1.86 -19.17 -3.45
C PHE A 97 -1.07 -17.89 -3.19
N VAL A 98 -1.74 -16.81 -2.79
CA VAL A 98 -1.10 -15.53 -2.44
C VAL A 98 -0.36 -15.66 -1.11
N ASP A 99 -0.97 -16.25 -0.08
CA ASP A 99 -0.35 -16.42 1.24
C ASP A 99 0.90 -17.29 1.19
N ASP A 100 0.88 -18.41 0.47
CA ASP A 100 2.07 -19.26 0.30
C ASP A 100 3.24 -18.49 -0.38
N TYR A 101 2.95 -17.52 -1.26
CA TYR A 101 3.95 -16.61 -1.84
C TYR A 101 4.49 -15.65 -0.78
N VAL A 102 3.59 -14.95 -0.10
CA VAL A 102 3.91 -13.96 0.95
C VAL A 102 4.72 -14.60 2.08
N GLU A 103 4.26 -15.74 2.61
CA GLU A 103 4.92 -16.46 3.69
C GLU A 103 6.31 -16.96 3.30
N HIS A 104 6.49 -17.38 2.03
CA HIS A 104 7.80 -17.81 1.53
C HIS A 104 8.79 -16.66 1.46
N ILE A 105 8.39 -15.53 0.87
CA ILE A 105 9.26 -14.35 0.74
C ILE A 105 9.60 -13.77 2.13
N LYS A 106 8.62 -13.70 3.05
CA LYS A 106 8.85 -13.27 4.44
C LYS A 106 9.68 -14.29 5.27
N GLY A 107 9.98 -15.46 4.73
CA GLY A 107 10.71 -16.50 5.45
C GLY A 107 9.92 -17.22 6.56
N ILE A 108 8.61 -16.95 6.68
CA ILE A 108 7.71 -17.55 7.68
C ILE A 108 7.53 -19.03 7.39
N LYS A 109 7.27 -19.39 6.13
CA LYS A 109 7.11 -20.76 5.67
C LYS A 109 7.84 -20.95 4.36
N LYS A 110 8.99 -21.62 4.40
CA LYS A 110 9.78 -21.85 3.18
C LYS A 110 9.25 -23.05 2.39
N LEU A 111 8.78 -22.79 1.18
CA LEU A 111 8.59 -23.83 0.17
C LEU A 111 9.96 -24.32 -0.32
N HIS A 112 10.03 -25.55 -0.79
CA HIS A 112 11.26 -26.00 -1.44
C HIS A 112 11.55 -25.17 -2.69
N GLU A 113 12.79 -24.74 -2.89
CA GLU A 113 13.20 -23.79 -3.93
C GLU A 113 12.69 -24.16 -5.34
N ARG A 114 12.83 -25.44 -5.74
CA ARG A 114 12.31 -25.93 -7.02
C ARG A 114 10.79 -25.88 -7.14
N GLU A 115 10.08 -25.99 -6.02
CA GLU A 115 8.61 -25.89 -6.01
C GLU A 115 8.19 -24.44 -6.11
N PHE A 116 8.85 -23.55 -5.38
CA PHE A 116 8.61 -22.12 -5.42
C PHE A 116 8.84 -21.60 -6.85
N GLU A 117 9.99 -21.90 -7.44
CA GLU A 117 10.33 -21.49 -8.79
C GLU A 117 9.30 -21.99 -9.82
N ARG A 118 8.94 -23.27 -9.78
CA ARG A 118 7.93 -23.83 -10.70
C ARG A 118 6.55 -23.20 -10.55
N ARG A 119 6.20 -22.72 -9.34
CA ARG A 119 4.87 -22.17 -9.01
C ARG A 119 4.76 -20.69 -9.32
N TYR A 120 5.82 -19.93 -9.07
CA TYR A 120 5.79 -18.47 -9.08
C TYR A 120 6.70 -17.81 -10.13
N HIS A 121 7.54 -18.54 -10.83
CA HIS A 121 8.44 -18.00 -11.85
C HIS A 121 7.70 -17.08 -12.84
N PHE A 122 6.57 -17.53 -13.39
CA PHE A 122 5.73 -16.77 -14.30
C PHE A 122 4.53 -16.11 -13.62
N SER A 123 4.56 -15.96 -12.30
CA SER A 123 3.49 -15.29 -11.57
C SER A 123 3.62 -13.77 -11.66
N SER A 124 2.46 -13.12 -11.82
CA SER A 124 2.38 -11.65 -11.75
C SER A 124 2.57 -11.11 -10.33
N LEU A 125 2.46 -11.94 -9.27
CA LEU A 125 2.60 -11.50 -7.87
C LEU A 125 3.94 -10.81 -7.60
N LYS A 126 5.01 -11.16 -8.30
CA LYS A 126 6.31 -10.50 -8.20
C LYS A 126 6.30 -9.00 -8.56
N TYR A 127 5.30 -8.53 -9.28
CA TYR A 127 5.13 -7.12 -9.63
C TYR A 127 4.28 -6.34 -8.60
N PHE A 128 3.71 -7.04 -7.63
CA PHE A 128 2.83 -6.51 -6.60
C PHE A 128 3.38 -6.77 -5.19
N GLU A 129 4.70 -6.94 -5.08
CA GLU A 129 5.35 -7.20 -3.79
C GLU A 129 5.14 -6.05 -2.80
N ARG A 130 5.05 -4.81 -3.31
CA ARG A 130 4.74 -3.62 -2.51
C ARG A 130 3.33 -3.71 -1.92
N GLU A 131 2.32 -3.95 -2.74
CA GLU A 131 0.92 -4.07 -2.33
C GLU A 131 0.70 -5.26 -1.40
N LEU A 132 1.53 -6.30 -1.53
CA LEU A 132 1.54 -7.48 -0.66
C LEU A 132 2.37 -7.30 0.62
N GLY A 133 2.99 -6.13 0.83
CA GLY A 133 3.86 -5.87 1.96
C GLY A 133 5.11 -6.76 2.00
N LEU A 134 5.66 -7.09 0.82
CA LEU A 134 6.80 -7.99 0.63
C LEU A 134 8.06 -7.28 0.15
N GLY A 135 7.97 -6.00 -0.22
CA GLY A 135 9.11 -5.24 -0.71
C GLY A 135 10.28 -5.47 0.23
N GLN A 136 11.28 -6.23 -0.21
CA GLN A 136 12.57 -6.20 0.47
C GLN A 136 13.01 -4.75 0.39
N LYS A 137 13.16 -4.11 1.56
CA LYS A 137 13.87 -2.85 1.65
C LYS A 137 15.22 -3.03 0.97
N LYS A 138 15.32 -2.62 -0.27
CA LYS A 138 16.57 -2.06 -0.76
C LYS A 138 16.63 -0.71 -0.06
N GLU A 139 17.31 -0.67 1.07
CA GLU A 139 17.45 0.50 1.96
C GLU A 139 17.77 1.81 1.23
N SER A 140 18.14 1.77 -0.06
CA SER A 140 18.47 2.93 -0.89
C SER A 140 17.35 3.42 -1.82
N GLU A 141 16.31 2.62 -2.14
CA GLU A 141 15.25 3.04 -3.07
C GLU A 141 13.94 3.43 -2.36
N GLU A 142 13.67 2.91 -1.14
CA GLU A 142 12.51 3.30 -0.32
C GLU A 142 12.76 4.62 0.44
N GLU A 143 13.99 4.88 0.89
CA GLU A 143 14.36 6.19 1.46
C GLU A 143 14.18 7.32 0.43
N ASP A 144 14.38 7.03 -0.86
CA ASP A 144 14.20 8.00 -1.92
C ASP A 144 12.71 8.28 -2.24
N MET A 145 11.79 7.30 -2.12
CA MET A 145 10.39 7.51 -2.53
C MET A 145 9.62 8.45 -1.59
N LEU A 146 9.73 8.26 -0.28
CA LEU A 146 9.05 9.16 0.67
C LEU A 146 9.66 10.56 0.61
N ARG A 147 10.97 10.67 0.46
CA ARG A 147 11.67 11.95 0.26
C ARG A 147 11.30 12.61 -1.07
N ASP A 148 11.10 11.86 -2.14
CA ASP A 148 10.66 12.39 -3.43
C ASP A 148 9.20 12.86 -3.38
N ASN A 149 8.32 12.15 -2.66
CA ASN A 149 6.97 12.62 -2.35
C ASN A 149 6.98 13.91 -1.51
N VAL A 150 7.90 14.03 -0.54
CA VAL A 150 8.08 15.29 0.19
C VAL A 150 8.47 16.43 -0.75
N LYS A 151 9.42 16.23 -1.66
CA LYS A 151 9.81 17.25 -2.65
C LYS A 151 8.65 17.65 -3.55
N LYS A 152 7.90 16.66 -4.06
CA LYS A 152 6.70 16.86 -4.87
C LYS A 152 5.68 17.77 -4.17
N TYR A 153 5.30 17.45 -2.93
CA TYR A 153 4.29 18.22 -2.22
C TYR A 153 4.82 19.55 -1.68
N TYR A 154 6.03 19.55 -1.11
CA TYR A 154 6.56 20.71 -0.42
C TYR A 154 7.15 21.78 -1.35
N LEU A 155 7.89 21.38 -2.39
CA LEU A 155 8.54 22.31 -3.31
C LEU A 155 7.72 22.54 -4.58
N GLU A 156 7.25 21.48 -5.25
CA GLU A 156 6.62 21.60 -6.58
C GLU A 156 5.17 22.06 -6.48
N GLN A 157 4.43 21.57 -5.48
CA GLN A 157 3.02 21.92 -5.25
C GLN A 157 2.84 23.00 -4.17
N ASP A 158 3.92 23.46 -3.55
CA ASP A 158 3.97 24.59 -2.60
C ASP A 158 3.10 24.44 -1.34
N TYR A 159 2.84 23.20 -0.90
CA TYR A 159 2.20 22.98 0.38
C TYR A 159 3.13 23.34 1.55
N ASN A 160 2.56 23.70 2.70
CA ASN A 160 3.37 23.93 3.90
C ASN A 160 3.86 22.58 4.52
N CYS A 161 4.74 22.68 5.53
CA CYS A 161 5.36 21.50 6.12
C CYS A 161 4.38 20.50 6.74
N ALA A 162 3.25 20.95 7.29
CA ALA A 162 2.24 20.07 7.88
C ALA A 162 1.36 19.39 6.82
N GLU A 163 0.97 20.14 5.80
CA GLU A 163 0.20 19.59 4.67
C GLU A 163 1.03 18.63 3.84
N ALA A 164 2.29 18.96 3.55
CA ALA A 164 3.17 18.12 2.75
C ALA A 164 3.43 16.76 3.40
N ILE A 165 3.77 16.73 4.70
CA ILE A 165 4.03 15.47 5.42
C ILE A 165 2.77 14.62 5.51
N LEU A 166 1.59 15.21 5.79
CA LEU A 166 0.34 14.47 5.89
C LEU A 166 -0.04 13.86 4.53
N ARG A 167 0.17 14.57 3.41
CA ARG A 167 -0.04 14.06 2.05
C ARG A 167 0.90 12.92 1.70
N CYS A 168 2.18 13.05 2.08
CA CYS A 168 3.15 11.96 1.87
C CYS A 168 2.74 10.69 2.60
N ILE A 169 2.33 10.81 3.85
CA ILE A 169 1.91 9.67 4.67
C ILE A 169 0.58 9.09 4.17
N ASP A 170 -0.35 9.95 3.72
CA ASP A 170 -1.61 9.50 3.12
C ASP A 170 -1.36 8.67 1.85
N GLU A 171 -0.50 9.16 0.94
CA GLU A 171 -0.14 8.47 -0.30
C GLU A 171 0.56 7.12 -0.01
N GLU A 172 1.47 7.08 0.98
CA GLU A 172 2.24 5.89 1.33
C GLU A 172 1.41 4.81 2.02
N TYR A 173 0.59 5.21 2.99
CA TYR A 173 -0.17 4.26 3.82
C TYR A 173 -1.63 4.10 3.41
N GLY A 174 -2.08 4.78 2.35
CA GLY A 174 -3.44 4.67 1.81
C GLY A 174 -4.51 5.05 2.82
N ILE A 175 -4.31 6.14 3.57
CA ILE A 175 -5.24 6.60 4.61
C ILE A 175 -6.59 7.00 4.01
N GLY A 176 -6.58 7.55 2.78
CA GLY A 176 -7.74 7.97 2.02
C GLY A 176 -8.34 9.28 2.53
N LEU A 177 -7.48 10.26 2.78
CA LEU A 177 -7.89 11.61 3.16
C LEU A 177 -8.43 12.40 1.96
N THR A 178 -9.38 13.28 2.22
CA THR A 178 -9.92 14.22 1.24
C THR A 178 -9.16 15.55 1.27
N GLU A 179 -9.34 16.37 0.22
CA GLU A 179 -8.76 17.72 0.20
C GLU A 179 -9.22 18.60 1.38
N ASP A 180 -10.40 18.37 1.93
CA ASP A 180 -10.88 19.09 3.11
C ASP A 180 -10.18 18.62 4.40
N ASP A 181 -9.78 17.37 4.47
CA ASP A 181 -9.02 16.84 5.62
C ASP A 181 -7.62 17.45 5.71
N PHE A 182 -6.94 17.64 4.56
CA PHE A 182 -5.62 18.29 4.54
C PHE A 182 -5.66 19.75 5.02
N LYS A 183 -6.76 20.46 4.78
CA LYS A 183 -6.93 21.85 5.26
C LYS A 183 -6.93 21.96 6.79
N LEU A 184 -7.28 20.89 7.51
CA LEU A 184 -7.27 20.88 8.99
C LEU A 184 -5.87 21.09 9.58
N VAL A 185 -4.81 20.74 8.85
CA VAL A 185 -3.42 20.91 9.31
C VAL A 185 -2.73 22.15 8.74
N SER A 186 -3.38 22.90 7.83
CA SER A 186 -2.75 24.05 7.17
C SER A 186 -2.31 25.16 8.14
N ALA A 187 -3.01 25.32 9.26
CA ALA A 187 -2.66 26.30 10.30
C ALA A 187 -1.37 25.94 11.08
N PHE A 188 -0.84 24.72 10.95
CA PHE A 188 0.38 24.33 11.68
C PHE A 188 1.67 24.71 10.95
N GLY A 189 1.58 25.22 9.71
CA GLY A 189 2.72 25.74 8.96
C GLY A 189 3.50 26.82 9.73
N GLY A 190 4.84 26.82 9.63
CA GLY A 190 5.69 27.78 10.30
C GLY A 190 5.61 27.73 11.83
N GLY A 191 5.32 26.56 12.41
CA GLY A 191 5.12 26.40 13.84
C GLY A 191 3.92 27.21 14.33
N MET A 192 2.75 26.99 13.71
CA MET A 192 1.50 27.75 13.98
C MET A 192 1.65 29.25 13.70
N GLY A 193 2.49 29.61 12.72
CA GLY A 193 2.79 31.00 12.39
C GLY A 193 3.62 31.76 13.40
N CYS A 194 4.04 31.17 14.51
CA CYS A 194 4.77 31.83 15.60
C CYS A 194 6.06 31.09 16.04
N GLY A 195 6.50 30.08 15.27
CA GLY A 195 7.73 29.36 15.57
C GLY A 195 7.61 28.30 16.69
N SER A 196 6.39 27.98 17.11
CA SER A 196 6.09 26.94 18.11
C SER A 196 6.35 25.52 17.54
N SER A 197 5.55 24.52 17.86
CA SER A 197 5.78 23.14 17.42
C SER A 197 5.95 23.02 15.90
N CYS A 198 6.90 22.20 15.47
CA CYS A 198 7.18 21.98 14.06
C CYS A 198 5.97 21.46 13.29
N GLY A 199 5.62 22.12 12.16
CA GLY A 199 4.46 21.70 11.37
C GLY A 199 4.60 20.30 10.79
N ALA A 200 5.81 19.86 10.42
CA ALA A 200 6.03 18.50 9.95
C ALA A 200 5.72 17.46 11.05
N LEU A 201 6.11 17.73 12.31
CA LEU A 201 5.71 16.91 13.44
C LEU A 201 4.19 16.90 13.63
N CYS A 202 3.54 18.07 13.55
CA CYS A 202 2.08 18.16 13.71
C CYS A 202 1.33 17.36 12.62
N GLY A 203 1.77 17.42 11.36
CA GLY A 203 1.19 16.64 10.26
C GLY A 203 1.39 15.13 10.45
N ALA A 204 2.58 14.71 10.88
CA ALA A 204 2.88 13.32 11.23
C ALA A 204 1.98 12.80 12.37
N MET A 205 1.77 13.62 13.40
CA MET A 205 0.86 13.31 14.53
C MET A 205 -0.60 13.19 14.07
N ALA A 206 -1.05 14.03 13.13
CA ALA A 206 -2.39 13.90 12.56
C ALA A 206 -2.56 12.57 11.80
N ALA A 207 -1.56 12.18 11.00
CA ALA A 207 -1.53 10.89 10.33
C ALA A 207 -1.56 9.71 11.32
N LEU A 208 -0.73 9.75 12.36
CA LEU A 208 -0.71 8.74 13.43
C LEU A 208 -2.09 8.57 14.06
N GLY A 209 -2.76 9.68 14.37
CA GLY A 209 -4.11 9.66 14.91
C GLY A 209 -5.09 8.97 13.97
N ARG A 210 -5.04 9.29 12.67
CA ARG A 210 -5.93 8.70 11.67
C ARG A 210 -5.68 7.20 11.45
N LEU A 211 -4.41 6.78 11.50
CA LEU A 211 -4.02 5.37 11.30
C LEU A 211 -4.31 4.48 12.52
N THR A 212 -4.28 5.04 13.73
CA THR A 212 -4.34 4.23 14.95
C THR A 212 -5.67 4.34 15.71
N VAL A 213 -6.35 5.49 15.65
CA VAL A 213 -7.60 5.73 16.39
C VAL A 213 -8.82 5.26 15.61
N LYS A 214 -9.51 4.25 16.09
CA LYS A 214 -10.73 3.70 15.45
C LYS A 214 -11.99 4.51 15.74
N THR A 215 -12.15 5.01 16.97
CA THR A 215 -13.36 5.74 17.40
C THR A 215 -13.01 7.09 18.06
N ARG A 216 -12.18 7.08 19.11
CA ARG A 216 -11.74 8.27 19.83
C ARG A 216 -10.43 7.98 20.57
N ALA A 217 -9.60 8.99 20.77
CA ALA A 217 -8.29 8.87 21.41
C ALA A 217 -8.33 8.18 22.78
N HIS A 218 -9.26 8.61 23.66
CA HIS A 218 -9.42 8.02 25.00
C HIS A 218 -9.92 6.57 25.02
N ALA A 219 -10.38 6.02 23.90
CA ALA A 219 -10.80 4.63 23.78
C ALA A 219 -9.75 3.78 23.04
N THR A 220 -8.58 4.35 22.76
CA THR A 220 -7.46 3.66 22.12
C THR A 220 -6.36 3.47 23.17
N ASP A 221 -6.20 2.23 23.61
CA ASP A 221 -5.24 1.87 24.65
C ASP A 221 -3.81 2.24 24.23
N GLY A 222 -3.06 2.86 25.15
CA GLY A 222 -1.67 3.27 24.92
C GLY A 222 -1.48 4.44 23.93
N PHE A 223 -2.54 4.99 23.32
CA PHE A 223 -2.40 6.01 22.27
C PHE A 223 -1.63 7.26 22.72
N LYS A 224 -1.82 7.70 23.99
CA LYS A 224 -1.08 8.84 24.52
C LYS A 224 0.42 8.57 24.60
N ASP A 225 0.81 7.36 25.00
CA ASP A 225 2.21 6.96 25.10
C ASP A 225 2.82 6.82 23.68
N THR A 226 2.08 6.21 22.75
CA THR A 226 2.46 6.15 21.33
C THR A 226 2.71 7.54 20.72
N CYS A 227 1.88 8.54 21.08
CA CYS A 227 2.11 9.93 20.65
C CYS A 227 3.39 10.51 21.25
N ALA A 228 3.65 10.25 22.54
CA ALA A 228 4.84 10.72 23.24
C ALA A 228 6.11 10.09 22.63
N ASP A 229 6.07 8.81 22.32
CA ASP A 229 7.16 8.07 21.69
C ASP A 229 7.53 8.64 20.31
N LEU A 230 6.53 8.95 19.46
CA LEU A 230 6.80 9.60 18.19
C LEU A 230 7.46 10.99 18.35
N VAL A 231 7.02 11.78 19.32
CA VAL A 231 7.64 13.08 19.65
C VAL A 231 9.09 12.89 20.09
N ASP A 232 9.36 11.88 20.88
CA ASP A 232 10.70 11.59 21.38
C ASP A 232 11.63 11.09 20.26
N GLU A 233 11.17 10.24 19.35
CA GLU A 233 11.94 9.84 18.18
C GLU A 233 12.23 11.04 17.26
N PHE A 234 11.24 11.91 17.02
CA PHE A 234 11.45 13.14 16.26
C PHE A 234 12.51 14.03 16.94
N ARG A 235 12.43 14.20 18.27
CA ARG A 235 13.41 14.99 19.02
C ARG A 235 14.81 14.38 18.99
N LYS A 236 14.93 13.06 19.09
CA LYS A 236 16.22 12.35 18.96
C LYS A 236 16.86 12.58 17.59
N LYS A 237 16.07 12.49 16.52
CA LYS A 237 16.57 12.63 15.14
C LYS A 237 16.92 14.06 14.77
N LEU A 238 16.06 15.03 15.11
CA LEU A 238 16.18 16.43 14.69
C LEU A 238 16.78 17.37 15.76
N GLY A 239 16.91 16.93 16.99
CA GLY A 239 17.48 17.69 18.09
C GLY A 239 16.48 18.60 18.83
N ASN A 240 15.36 18.97 18.22
CA ASN A 240 14.31 19.81 18.81
C ASN A 240 12.94 19.52 18.19
N THR A 241 11.88 20.02 18.82
CA THR A 241 10.50 19.98 18.29
C THR A 241 9.98 21.36 17.89
N ASP A 242 10.64 22.43 18.32
CA ASP A 242 10.22 23.81 18.08
C ASP A 242 10.68 24.30 16.70
N CYS A 243 9.73 24.81 15.91
CA CYS A 243 9.98 25.31 14.57
C CYS A 243 11.08 26.39 14.55
N SER A 244 11.04 27.33 15.51
CA SER A 244 12.03 28.40 15.61
C SER A 244 13.47 27.91 15.79
N GLU A 245 13.68 26.79 16.46
CA GLU A 245 15.00 26.18 16.64
C GLU A 245 15.42 25.35 15.42
N LEU A 246 14.51 24.56 14.86
CA LEU A 246 14.78 23.74 13.66
C LEU A 246 15.09 24.60 12.42
N VAL A 247 14.42 25.75 12.27
CA VAL A 247 14.69 26.70 11.18
C VAL A 247 16.13 27.19 11.21
N LYS A 248 16.72 27.42 12.38
CA LYS A 248 18.14 27.85 12.53
C LYS A 248 19.13 26.80 12.02
N ILE A 249 18.75 25.52 12.07
CA ILE A 249 19.62 24.39 11.73
C ILE A 249 19.42 23.96 10.28
N TYR A 250 18.15 23.80 9.86
CA TYR A 250 17.81 23.07 8.62
C TYR A 250 17.29 23.94 7.49
N LYS A 251 16.78 25.18 7.77
CA LYS A 251 16.22 26.02 6.71
C LYS A 251 17.31 26.53 5.77
N LYS A 252 17.07 26.41 4.48
CA LYS A 252 17.89 26.99 3.40
C LYS A 252 17.03 27.92 2.55
N ASP A 253 17.66 28.92 1.94
CA ASP A 253 16.93 29.96 1.17
C ASP A 253 16.26 29.37 -0.08
N ASP A 254 16.90 28.41 -0.75
CA ASP A 254 16.45 27.80 -2.00
C ASP A 254 15.38 26.70 -1.81
N VAL A 255 15.44 25.93 -0.72
CA VAL A 255 14.57 24.78 -0.49
C VAL A 255 13.76 24.87 0.82
N ARG A 256 13.80 26.01 1.48
CA ARG A 256 13.07 26.27 2.74
C ARG A 256 13.40 25.20 3.82
N CYS A 257 12.39 24.58 4.43
CA CYS A 257 12.57 23.53 5.45
C CYS A 257 12.48 22.10 4.87
N LEU A 258 12.82 21.89 3.60
CA LEU A 258 12.72 20.59 2.94
C LEU A 258 13.37 19.48 3.77
N GLU A 259 14.60 19.69 4.25
CA GLU A 259 15.32 18.69 5.03
C GLU A 259 14.59 18.32 6.33
N THR A 260 13.98 19.30 7.01
CA THR A 260 13.15 19.02 8.20
C THR A 260 11.96 18.15 7.86
N VAL A 261 11.30 18.40 6.71
CA VAL A 261 10.12 17.60 6.30
C VAL A 261 10.54 16.20 5.88
N CYS A 262 11.68 16.05 5.19
CA CYS A 262 12.25 14.75 4.83
C CYS A 262 12.60 13.93 6.08
N LEU A 263 13.33 14.51 7.04
CA LEU A 263 13.66 13.84 8.30
C LEU A 263 12.45 13.48 9.13
N ALA A 264 11.39 14.29 9.10
CA ALA A 264 10.11 13.98 9.75
C ALA A 264 9.41 12.78 9.09
N ALA A 265 9.51 12.65 7.78
CA ALA A 265 9.00 11.51 7.02
C ALA A 265 9.75 10.23 7.41
N ASP A 266 11.09 10.26 7.43
CA ASP A 266 11.92 9.13 7.84
C ASP A 266 11.57 8.67 9.25
N VAL A 267 11.47 9.61 10.21
CA VAL A 267 11.11 9.31 11.60
C VAL A 267 9.73 8.65 11.68
N PHE A 268 8.76 9.18 10.96
CA PHE A 268 7.41 8.62 10.98
C PHE A 268 7.39 7.19 10.42
N GLU A 269 8.09 6.97 9.32
CA GLU A 269 8.17 5.67 8.67
C GLU A 269 8.83 4.63 9.59
N GLU A 270 10.03 4.92 10.12
CA GLU A 270 10.74 4.04 11.05
C GLU A 270 9.87 3.71 12.27
N PHE A 271 9.25 4.73 12.85
CA PHE A 271 8.39 4.60 14.01
C PHE A 271 7.13 3.77 13.74
N TYR A 272 6.40 4.09 12.67
CA TYR A 272 5.13 3.43 12.37
C TYR A 272 5.32 1.98 11.94
N ASN A 273 6.37 1.68 11.18
CA ASN A 273 6.72 0.31 10.79
C ASN A 273 7.06 -0.56 12.02
N THR A 274 7.75 0.00 13.02
CA THR A 274 7.99 -0.67 14.30
C THR A 274 6.69 -0.91 15.06
N LEU A 275 5.83 0.11 15.14
CA LEU A 275 4.55 0.05 15.85
C LEU A 275 3.60 -1.03 15.28
N ILE A 276 3.58 -1.24 13.96
CA ILE A 276 2.74 -2.27 13.34
C ILE A 276 3.35 -3.67 13.44
N ALA A 277 4.67 -3.79 13.52
CA ALA A 277 5.35 -5.08 13.68
C ALA A 277 5.19 -5.69 15.08
N GLU A 278 4.91 -4.87 16.10
CA GLU A 278 4.70 -5.28 17.49
C GLU A 278 3.25 -5.69 17.79
N LYS A 279 2.31 -5.49 16.86
CA LYS A 279 0.87 -5.82 17.01
C LYS A 279 0.51 -7.10 16.26
#